data_3e8cd44cacaf62a42b47aea8905d101b
#
_entry.id   3e8cd44cacaf62a42b47aea8905d101b
#
_cell.length_a   1.000
_cell.length_b   1.000
_cell.length_c   1.000
_cell.angle_alpha   90.00
_cell.angle_beta   90.00
_cell.angle_gamma   90.00
#
_symmetry.space_group_name_H-M   'P 1'
#
loop_
_entity.id
_entity.type
_entity.pdbx_description
1 polymer ?
#
loop_
_entity_poly.entity_id
_entity_poly.type
_entity_poly.pdbx_seq_one_letter_code
_entity_poly.pdbx_strand_id
1 'polypeptide(L)'
;ILDSDMRSLQRKMYESCVAFLGADSAHCVFDVSVNEKVYDIGFIFSDYMAEEAAKTERKYLEDLRRYICDNTQKNIVMLVGRKVSDISKIARSYGNACMLRSFQGFRIVKSIYYYEDEVKISADGIVLCKDSLDKLLRIVEQNNHLEIRNAVAKFYDEMSSMGMNGESMNLNINYLLFQ
;
A
#
# COMPACT_ATOMS: atom_id res chain seq x y z
N ILE A 1 16.06 -4.04 20.62
CA ILE A 1 16.95 -3.39 19.63
C ILE A 1 16.14 -3.03 18.38
N LEU A 2 15.41 -3.98 17.79
CA LEU A 2 14.59 -3.71 16.57
C LEU A 2 13.53 -2.62 16.77
N ASP A 3 12.91 -2.57 17.93
CA ASP A 3 11.81 -1.64 18.24
C ASP A 3 12.30 -0.18 18.37
N SER A 4 13.47 0.02 18.99
CA SER A 4 14.08 1.35 19.12
C SER A 4 14.49 1.92 17.76
N ASP A 5 15.00 1.07 16.86
CA ASP A 5 15.44 1.47 15.53
C ASP A 5 14.24 1.84 14.64
N MET A 6 13.14 1.11 14.77
CA MET A 6 11.90 1.40 14.04
C MET A 6 11.25 2.70 14.53
N ARG A 7 11.22 2.96 15.83
CA ARG A 7 10.73 4.25 16.37
C ARG A 7 11.63 5.43 15.95
N SER A 8 12.93 5.22 15.92
CA SER A 8 13.88 6.23 15.42
C SER A 8 13.64 6.53 13.94
N LEU A 9 13.37 5.50 13.13
CA LEU A 9 13.03 5.65 11.72
C LEU A 9 11.71 6.40 11.55
N GLN A 10 10.66 6.02 12.28
CA GLN A 10 9.36 6.69 12.26
C GLN A 10 9.51 8.18 12.58
N ARG A 11 10.27 8.51 13.61
CA ARG A 11 10.55 9.91 13.97
C ARG A 11 11.25 10.68 12.86
N LYS A 12 12.26 10.08 12.22
CA LYS A 12 12.96 10.71 11.08
C LYS A 12 12.03 10.91 9.87
N MET A 13 11.14 9.96 9.61
CA MET A 13 10.13 10.09 8.56
C MET A 13 9.18 11.26 8.87
N TYR A 14 8.69 11.35 10.12
CA TYR A 14 7.84 12.43 10.59
C TYR A 14 8.53 13.80 10.42
N GLU A 15 9.73 13.95 10.96
CA GLU A 15 10.52 15.17 10.89
C GLU A 15 10.80 15.59 9.43
N SER A 16 11.12 14.62 8.55
CA SER A 16 11.32 14.86 7.12
C SER A 16 10.04 15.32 6.43
N CYS A 17 8.90 14.70 6.76
CA CYS A 17 7.61 15.07 6.19
C CYS A 17 7.23 16.50 6.60
N VAL A 18 7.34 16.84 7.87
CA VAL A 18 7.09 18.19 8.39
C VAL A 18 8.04 19.22 7.76
N ALA A 19 9.32 18.90 7.62
CA ALA A 19 10.31 19.80 7.02
C ALA A 19 10.01 20.08 5.54
N PHE A 20 9.56 19.08 4.78
CA PHE A 20 9.19 19.25 3.38
C PHE A 20 7.91 20.05 3.19
N LEU A 21 6.88 19.75 3.99
CA LEU A 21 5.57 20.41 3.90
C LEU A 21 5.60 21.84 4.44
N GLY A 22 6.59 22.17 5.27
CA GLY A 22 6.76 23.50 5.81
C GLY A 22 5.86 23.84 6.99
N ALA A 23 5.76 25.11 7.33
CA ALA A 23 4.96 25.61 8.46
C ALA A 23 3.52 26.00 8.06
N ASP A 24 3.07 25.63 6.88
CA ASP A 24 1.72 25.95 6.40
C ASP A 24 0.65 25.15 7.16
N SER A 25 -0.49 25.76 7.40
CA SER A 25 -1.66 25.12 8.03
C SER A 25 -2.47 24.23 7.06
N ALA A 26 -2.09 24.19 5.79
CA ALA A 26 -2.78 23.40 4.76
C ALA A 26 -2.46 21.90 4.79
N HIS A 27 -1.69 21.45 5.77
CA HIS A 27 -1.34 20.04 5.96
C HIS A 27 -1.40 19.61 7.43
N CYS A 28 -1.41 18.30 7.65
CA CYS A 28 -1.28 17.69 8.97
C CYS A 28 -0.44 16.42 8.84
N VAL A 29 0.55 16.24 9.71
CA VAL A 29 1.35 15.01 9.80
C VAL A 29 1.07 14.36 11.15
N PHE A 30 0.90 13.06 11.17
CA PHE A 30 0.57 12.31 12.37
C PHE A 30 1.19 10.91 12.37
N ASP A 31 1.42 10.38 13.57
CA ASP A 31 1.90 9.01 13.74
C ASP A 31 0.75 8.03 13.53
N VAL A 32 1.04 6.95 12.80
CA VAL A 32 0.11 5.84 12.62
C VAL A 32 0.63 4.64 13.39
N SER A 33 0.01 4.34 14.51
CA SER A 33 0.28 3.15 15.31
C SER A 33 -0.90 2.20 15.21
N VAL A 34 -0.77 1.15 14.40
CA VAL A 34 -1.74 0.07 14.36
C VAL A 34 -1.09 -1.14 15.00
N ASN A 35 -1.48 -1.49 16.24
CA ASN A 35 -0.96 -2.62 16.99
C ASN A 35 0.57 -2.60 17.12
N GLU A 36 1.13 -2.06 18.13
CA GLU A 36 2.53 -2.04 18.61
C GLU A 36 3.70 -2.41 17.64
N LYS A 37 3.40 -2.79 16.38
CA LYS A 37 4.37 -3.26 15.38
C LYS A 37 4.36 -2.48 14.06
N VAL A 38 3.50 -1.49 13.90
CA VAL A 38 3.43 -0.65 12.69
C VAL A 38 3.95 0.74 13.02
N TYR A 39 5.02 1.12 12.35
CA TYR A 39 5.72 2.40 12.52
C TYR A 39 5.58 3.25 11.28
N ASP A 40 4.34 3.54 10.89
CA ASP A 40 4.03 4.39 9.75
C ASP A 40 3.80 5.84 10.18
N ILE A 41 3.86 6.74 9.23
CA ILE A 41 3.36 8.10 9.36
C ILE A 41 2.22 8.33 8.38
N GLY A 42 1.24 9.11 8.79
CA GLY A 42 0.20 9.62 7.92
C GLY A 42 0.39 11.11 7.68
N PHE A 43 -0.05 11.59 6.53
CA PHE A 43 -0.13 13.02 6.27
C PHE A 43 -1.37 13.35 5.43
N ILE A 44 -1.90 14.52 5.68
CA ILE A 44 -3.00 15.12 4.93
C ILE A 44 -2.50 16.46 4.43
N PHE A 45 -2.70 16.76 3.17
CA PHE A 45 -2.33 18.04 2.60
C PHE A 45 -3.36 18.52 1.58
N SER A 46 -3.43 19.83 1.38
CA SER A 46 -4.24 20.42 0.32
C SER A 46 -3.43 20.42 -0.99
N ASP A 47 -4.12 20.16 -2.11
CA ASP A 47 -3.53 20.18 -3.45
C ASP A 47 -2.99 21.56 -3.86
N TYR A 48 -3.51 22.62 -3.27
CA TYR A 48 -3.01 23.97 -3.46
C TYR A 48 -1.50 24.08 -3.18
N MET A 49 -0.95 23.25 -2.27
CA MET A 49 0.48 23.22 -1.99
C MET A 49 1.32 22.78 -3.19
N ALA A 50 0.77 21.86 -3.99
CA ALA A 50 1.42 21.46 -5.25
C ALA A 50 1.31 22.56 -6.31
N GLU A 51 0.18 23.23 -6.38
CA GLU A 51 -0.06 24.36 -7.30
C GLU A 51 0.88 25.54 -6.97
N GLU A 52 1.04 25.89 -5.70
CA GLU A 52 1.97 26.93 -5.25
C GLU A 52 3.42 26.58 -5.59
N ALA A 53 3.79 25.31 -5.53
CA ALA A 53 5.08 24.80 -5.97
C ALA A 53 5.22 24.70 -7.51
N ALA A 54 4.22 25.12 -8.28
CA ALA A 54 4.15 24.98 -9.74
C ALA A 54 4.36 23.52 -10.22
N LYS A 55 3.82 22.56 -9.50
CA LYS A 55 3.93 21.12 -9.77
C LYS A 55 2.54 20.47 -9.87
N THR A 56 2.49 19.34 -10.58
CA THR A 56 1.34 18.45 -10.44
C THR A 56 1.36 17.78 -9.07
N GLU A 57 0.20 17.41 -8.55
CA GLU A 57 0.06 16.68 -7.27
C GLU A 57 0.95 15.43 -7.23
N ARG A 58 0.97 14.64 -8.30
CA ARG A 58 1.82 13.45 -8.40
C ARG A 58 3.31 13.78 -8.31
N LYS A 59 3.73 14.84 -9.00
CA LYS A 59 5.12 15.26 -8.95
C LYS A 59 5.53 15.79 -7.58
N TYR A 60 4.63 16.49 -6.91
CA TYR A 60 4.83 16.97 -5.55
C TYR A 60 5.01 15.79 -4.57
N LEU A 61 4.17 14.76 -4.67
CA LEU A 61 4.27 13.56 -3.84
C LEU A 61 5.52 12.72 -4.15
N GLU A 62 5.96 12.64 -5.41
CA GLU A 62 7.23 12.02 -5.76
C GLU A 62 8.42 12.73 -5.11
N ASP A 63 8.41 14.06 -5.12
CA ASP A 63 9.48 14.87 -4.53
C ASP A 63 9.47 14.76 -2.99
N LEU A 64 8.29 14.76 -2.35
CA LEU A 64 8.15 14.48 -0.92
C LEU A 64 8.71 13.11 -0.57
N ARG A 65 8.31 12.07 -1.30
CA ARG A 65 8.81 10.72 -1.07
C ARG A 65 10.33 10.65 -1.20
N ARG A 66 10.88 11.25 -2.26
CA ARG A 66 12.34 11.31 -2.48
C ARG A 66 13.03 11.98 -1.31
N TYR A 67 12.54 13.10 -0.86
CA TYR A 67 13.08 13.83 0.28
C TYR A 67 13.11 12.99 1.56
N ILE A 68 12.03 12.24 1.85
CA ILE A 68 11.97 11.33 3.00
C ILE A 68 12.99 10.19 2.82
N CYS A 69 13.08 9.58 1.63
CA CYS A 69 14.04 8.52 1.35
C CYS A 69 15.50 8.98 1.55
N ASP A 70 15.83 10.19 1.08
CA ASP A 70 17.18 10.75 1.19
C ASP A 70 17.56 11.03 2.65
N ASN A 71 16.64 11.53 3.46
CA ASN A 71 16.88 11.81 4.88
C ASN A 71 16.92 10.55 5.75
N THR A 72 16.13 9.54 5.40
CA THR A 72 16.05 8.30 6.19
C THR A 72 17.01 7.21 5.71
N GLN A 73 17.55 7.34 4.50
CA GLN A 73 18.35 6.32 3.81
C GLN A 73 17.59 4.99 3.69
N LYS A 74 16.25 5.06 3.58
CA LYS A 74 15.35 3.92 3.44
C LYS A 74 14.46 4.08 2.21
N ASN A 75 14.12 2.97 1.59
CA ASN A 75 13.13 2.94 0.52
C ASN A 75 11.74 2.96 1.13
N ILE A 76 11.04 4.09 1.00
CA ILE A 76 9.70 4.31 1.55
C ILE A 76 8.67 4.05 0.45
N VAL A 77 7.61 3.33 0.80
CA VAL A 77 6.41 3.17 -0.03
C VAL A 77 5.36 4.15 0.45
N MET A 78 4.75 4.87 -0.47
CA MET A 78 3.70 5.84 -0.18
C MET A 78 2.35 5.32 -0.70
N LEU A 79 1.31 5.42 0.13
CA LEU A 79 -0.06 5.02 -0.18
C LEU A 79 -0.93 6.26 -0.21
N VAL A 80 -1.54 6.56 -1.35
CA VAL A 80 -2.32 7.78 -1.58
C VAL A 80 -3.80 7.44 -1.71
N GLY A 81 -4.60 7.92 -0.77
CA GLY A 81 -6.06 7.78 -0.79
C GLY A 81 -6.71 8.66 -1.86
N ARG A 82 -8.02 8.47 -2.05
CA ARG A 82 -8.79 9.28 -3.01
C ARG A 82 -8.80 10.75 -2.59
N LYS A 83 -8.59 11.64 -3.54
CA LYS A 83 -8.79 13.07 -3.36
C LYS A 83 -10.24 13.37 -2.96
N VAL A 84 -10.42 14.23 -1.99
CA VAL A 84 -11.73 14.66 -1.49
C VAL A 84 -11.81 16.18 -1.45
N SER A 85 -12.98 16.72 -1.73
CA SER A 85 -13.24 18.16 -1.74
C SER A 85 -13.79 18.69 -0.42
N ASP A 86 -14.04 17.79 0.54
CA ASP A 86 -14.69 18.12 1.81
C ASP A 86 -13.92 17.47 2.95
N ILE A 87 -13.55 18.27 3.95
CA ILE A 87 -12.80 17.84 5.12
C ILE A 87 -13.48 16.70 5.89
N SER A 88 -14.81 16.67 5.90
CA SER A 88 -15.59 15.59 6.53
C SER A 88 -15.35 14.22 5.88
N LYS A 89 -14.81 14.18 4.68
CA LYS A 89 -14.51 12.97 3.90
C LYS A 89 -13.06 12.50 4.03
N ILE A 90 -12.21 13.19 4.79
CA ILE A 90 -10.80 12.83 4.98
C ILE A 90 -10.67 11.42 5.55
N ALA A 91 -11.50 11.04 6.51
CA ALA A 91 -11.49 9.68 7.07
C ALA A 91 -11.70 8.61 5.98
N ARG A 92 -12.54 8.87 4.98
CA ARG A 92 -12.74 7.98 3.83
C ARG A 92 -11.50 7.92 2.94
N SER A 93 -10.87 9.07 2.66
CA SER A 93 -9.62 9.13 1.91
C SER A 93 -8.52 8.32 2.60
N TYR A 94 -8.37 8.49 3.92
CA TYR A 94 -7.44 7.72 4.72
C TYR A 94 -7.73 6.22 4.69
N GLY A 95 -9.00 5.81 4.83
CA GLY A 95 -9.42 4.41 4.68
C GLY A 95 -9.04 3.82 3.31
N ASN A 96 -9.19 4.60 2.23
CA ASN A 96 -8.77 4.19 0.88
C ASN A 96 -7.24 3.98 0.81
N ALA A 97 -6.44 4.85 1.43
CA ALA A 97 -4.99 4.67 1.50
C ALA A 97 -4.62 3.39 2.28
N CYS A 98 -5.29 3.14 3.41
CA CYS A 98 -5.07 1.91 4.20
C CYS A 98 -5.41 0.63 3.41
N MET A 99 -6.45 0.65 2.58
CA MET A 99 -6.80 -0.48 1.71
C MET A 99 -5.67 -0.84 0.73
N LEU A 100 -4.91 0.15 0.25
CA LEU A 100 -3.79 -0.10 -0.66
C LEU A 100 -2.67 -0.94 -0.04
N ARG A 101 -2.62 -1.06 1.28
CA ARG A 101 -1.64 -1.91 1.97
C ARG A 101 -1.78 -3.38 1.58
N SER A 102 -3.01 -3.84 1.34
CA SER A 102 -3.27 -5.22 0.91
C SER A 102 -2.75 -5.54 -0.49
N PHE A 103 -2.49 -4.51 -1.33
CA PHE A 103 -1.96 -4.69 -2.68
C PHE A 103 -0.43 -4.86 -2.72
N GLN A 104 0.29 -4.44 -1.67
CA GLN A 104 1.76 -4.42 -1.67
C GLN A 104 2.40 -5.81 -1.75
N GLY A 105 1.72 -6.87 -1.29
CA GLY A 105 2.26 -8.24 -1.29
C GLY A 105 2.15 -8.97 -2.64
N PHE A 106 1.41 -8.42 -3.61
CA PHE A 106 0.94 -9.19 -4.77
C PHE A 106 1.28 -8.60 -6.13
N ARG A 107 1.90 -7.42 -6.19
CA ARG A 107 2.19 -6.73 -7.46
C ARG A 107 3.64 -6.25 -7.54
N ILE A 108 4.03 -5.85 -8.75
CA ILE A 108 5.28 -5.12 -8.98
C ILE A 108 5.36 -4.00 -7.95
N VAL A 109 6.42 -4.00 -7.15
CA VAL A 109 6.61 -3.03 -6.07
C VAL A 109 6.71 -1.63 -6.66
N LYS A 110 5.61 -0.88 -6.57
CA LYS A 110 5.58 0.54 -6.90
C LYS A 110 6.10 1.33 -5.70
N SER A 111 6.70 2.46 -5.99
CA SER A 111 7.14 3.40 -4.95
C SER A 111 5.98 4.20 -4.36
N ILE A 112 4.96 4.48 -5.18
CA ILE A 112 3.73 5.19 -4.79
C ILE A 112 2.55 4.45 -5.39
N TYR A 113 1.55 4.15 -4.57
CA TYR A 113 0.27 3.59 -4.97
C TYR A 113 -0.81 4.64 -4.83
N TYR A 114 -1.60 4.85 -5.89
CA TYR A 114 -2.74 5.75 -5.89
C TYR A 114 -4.03 4.95 -5.92
N TYR A 115 -4.94 5.19 -4.97
CA TYR A 115 -6.20 4.46 -4.89
C TYR A 115 -7.01 4.52 -6.20
N GLU A 116 -7.02 5.68 -6.85
CA GLU A 116 -7.76 5.87 -8.11
C GLU A 116 -7.21 5.04 -9.27
N ASP A 117 -5.90 4.80 -9.31
CA ASP A 117 -5.28 3.96 -10.33
C ASP A 117 -5.57 2.48 -10.07
N GLU A 118 -5.48 2.06 -8.81
CA GLU A 118 -5.69 0.66 -8.42
C GLU A 118 -7.16 0.23 -8.57
N VAL A 119 -8.12 1.12 -8.27
CA VAL A 119 -9.56 0.84 -8.42
C VAL A 119 -9.99 0.80 -9.88
N LYS A 120 -9.37 1.58 -10.77
CA LYS A 120 -9.66 1.48 -12.23
C LYS A 120 -9.32 0.11 -12.79
N ILE A 121 -8.27 -0.53 -12.27
CA ILE A 121 -7.90 -1.90 -12.64
C ILE A 121 -8.91 -2.91 -12.07
N SER A 122 -9.65 -2.55 -11.01
CA SER A 122 -10.67 -3.38 -10.36
C SER A 122 -12.02 -3.43 -11.07
N ALA A 123 -12.22 -2.64 -12.14
CA ALA A 123 -13.51 -2.54 -12.82
C ALA A 123 -13.93 -3.85 -13.54
N ASP A 124 -13.02 -4.82 -13.68
CA ASP A 124 -13.27 -6.11 -14.35
C ASP A 124 -13.90 -7.19 -13.45
N GLY A 125 -14.40 -6.81 -12.27
CA GLY A 125 -15.11 -7.72 -11.37
C GLY A 125 -14.21 -8.56 -10.46
N ILE A 126 -14.84 -9.35 -9.59
CA ILE A 126 -14.15 -10.29 -8.70
C ILE A 126 -13.83 -11.56 -9.51
N VAL A 127 -12.54 -11.92 -9.59
CA VAL A 127 -12.07 -13.11 -10.28
C VAL A 127 -11.66 -14.18 -9.29
N LEU A 128 -12.24 -15.38 -9.38
CA LEU A 128 -11.85 -16.55 -8.61
C LEU A 128 -11.09 -17.53 -9.52
N CYS A 129 -9.82 -17.81 -9.20
CA CYS A 129 -8.98 -18.77 -9.91
C CYS A 129 -9.26 -20.21 -9.46
N LYS A 130 -10.49 -20.67 -9.66
CA LYS A 130 -10.94 -21.96 -9.11
C LYS A 130 -10.07 -23.12 -9.54
N ASP A 131 -9.70 -23.23 -10.82
CA ASP A 131 -8.88 -24.34 -11.33
C ASP A 131 -7.49 -24.38 -10.70
N SER A 132 -6.87 -23.21 -10.49
CA SER A 132 -5.55 -23.11 -9.87
C SER A 132 -5.61 -23.35 -8.36
N LEU A 133 -6.69 -22.94 -7.71
CA LEU A 133 -6.97 -23.24 -6.30
C LEU A 133 -7.20 -24.74 -6.09
N ASP A 134 -8.02 -25.39 -6.91
CA ASP A 134 -8.30 -26.82 -6.82
C ASP A 134 -7.02 -27.65 -7.07
N LYS A 135 -6.14 -27.23 -7.99
CA LYS A 135 -4.82 -27.85 -8.19
C LYS A 135 -3.95 -27.71 -6.96
N LEU A 136 -3.87 -26.49 -6.39
CA LEU A 136 -3.07 -26.24 -5.20
C LEU A 136 -3.57 -27.07 -4.01
N LEU A 137 -4.88 -27.15 -3.79
CA LEU A 137 -5.48 -27.96 -2.74
C LEU A 137 -5.10 -29.44 -2.87
N ARG A 138 -5.19 -30.02 -4.08
CA ARG A 138 -4.79 -31.43 -4.32
C ARG A 138 -3.31 -31.67 -4.00
N ILE A 139 -2.43 -30.71 -4.32
CA ILE A 139 -1.00 -30.81 -4.01
C ILE A 139 -0.76 -30.71 -2.49
N VAL A 140 -1.52 -29.89 -1.80
CA VAL A 140 -1.48 -29.79 -0.32
C VAL A 140 -1.92 -31.09 0.32
N GLU A 141 -3.00 -31.72 -0.17
CA GLU A 141 -3.48 -33.03 0.31
C GLU A 141 -2.44 -34.15 0.16
N GLN A 142 -1.58 -34.06 -0.86
CA GLN A 142 -0.49 -35.03 -1.08
C GLN A 142 0.70 -34.83 -0.13
N ASN A 143 0.71 -33.75 0.64
CA ASN A 143 1.70 -33.42 1.67
C ASN A 143 3.17 -33.42 1.19
N ASN A 144 3.41 -33.09 -0.08
CA ASN A 144 4.76 -32.93 -0.63
C ASN A 144 5.22 -31.46 -0.52
N HIS A 145 6.03 -31.17 0.50
CA HIS A 145 6.48 -29.81 0.81
C HIS A 145 7.16 -29.06 -0.34
N LEU A 146 7.91 -29.78 -1.18
CA LEU A 146 8.59 -29.14 -2.33
C LEU A 146 7.59 -28.75 -3.41
N GLU A 147 6.65 -29.62 -3.70
CA GLU A 147 5.59 -29.37 -4.67
C GLU A 147 4.62 -28.29 -4.19
N ILE A 148 4.27 -28.29 -2.90
CA ILE A 148 3.45 -27.24 -2.27
C ILE A 148 4.10 -25.87 -2.48
N ARG A 149 5.40 -25.74 -2.18
CA ARG A 149 6.11 -24.48 -2.34
C ARG A 149 6.09 -23.97 -3.78
N ASN A 150 6.33 -24.85 -4.73
CA ASN A 150 6.32 -24.51 -6.15
C ASN A 150 4.90 -24.16 -6.63
N ALA A 151 3.88 -24.90 -6.18
CA ALA A 151 2.49 -24.64 -6.53
C ALA A 151 1.98 -23.32 -5.97
N VAL A 152 2.35 -22.97 -4.73
CA VAL A 152 2.04 -21.68 -4.12
C VAL A 152 2.70 -20.55 -4.92
N ALA A 153 4.00 -20.63 -5.24
CA ALA A 153 4.68 -19.62 -6.03
C ALA A 153 3.98 -19.42 -7.38
N LYS A 154 3.67 -20.52 -8.09
CA LYS A 154 2.96 -20.48 -9.36
C LYS A 154 1.57 -19.86 -9.26
N PHE A 155 0.83 -20.14 -8.19
CA PHE A 155 -0.47 -19.54 -7.95
C PHE A 155 -0.39 -18.03 -7.74
N TYR A 156 0.62 -17.55 -7.00
CA TYR A 156 0.87 -16.12 -6.84
C TYR A 156 1.28 -15.44 -8.15
N ASP A 157 2.15 -16.07 -8.94
CA ASP A 157 2.55 -15.55 -10.26
C ASP A 157 1.35 -15.43 -11.21
N GLU A 158 0.46 -16.41 -11.18
CA GLU A 158 -0.76 -16.43 -11.99
C GLU A 158 -1.72 -15.31 -11.60
N MET A 159 -2.01 -15.15 -10.29
CA MET A 159 -2.81 -14.04 -9.78
C MET A 159 -2.19 -12.67 -10.16
N SER A 160 -0.87 -12.56 -10.07
CA SER A 160 -0.16 -11.32 -10.42
C SER A 160 -0.26 -11.02 -11.92
N SER A 161 -0.12 -12.05 -12.76
CA SER A 161 -0.18 -11.90 -14.24
C SER A 161 -1.59 -11.52 -14.73
N MET A 162 -2.64 -11.96 -14.04
CA MET A 162 -4.03 -11.61 -14.34
C MET A 162 -4.40 -10.18 -13.93
N GLY A 163 -3.50 -9.44 -13.27
CA GLY A 163 -3.76 -8.07 -12.83
C GLY A 163 -4.88 -7.98 -11.80
N MET A 164 -5.11 -9.01 -11.00
CA MET A 164 -6.19 -9.05 -10.02
C MET A 164 -6.15 -7.89 -9.04
N ASN A 165 -7.32 -7.42 -8.65
CA ASN A 165 -7.47 -6.46 -7.58
C ASN A 165 -7.31 -7.12 -6.21
N GLY A 166 -7.12 -6.31 -5.14
CA GLY A 166 -6.94 -6.81 -3.79
C GLY A 166 -8.14 -7.59 -3.25
N GLU A 167 -9.36 -7.28 -3.69
CA GLU A 167 -10.56 -8.01 -3.29
C GLU A 167 -10.57 -9.42 -3.89
N SER A 168 -10.26 -9.54 -5.19
CA SER A 168 -10.12 -10.84 -5.85
C SER A 168 -9.01 -11.67 -5.24
N MET A 169 -7.87 -11.04 -4.91
CA MET A 169 -6.77 -11.73 -4.24
C MET A 169 -7.17 -12.25 -2.85
N ASN A 170 -7.79 -11.40 -2.03
CA ASN A 170 -8.28 -11.79 -0.72
C ASN A 170 -9.33 -12.90 -0.80
N LEU A 171 -10.23 -12.83 -1.79
CA LEU A 171 -11.22 -13.89 -2.01
C LEU A 171 -10.55 -15.23 -2.35
N ASN A 172 -9.56 -15.24 -3.25
CA ASN A 172 -8.83 -16.45 -3.62
C ASN A 172 -8.06 -17.04 -2.44
N ILE A 173 -7.40 -16.21 -1.64
CA ILE A 173 -6.68 -16.65 -0.43
C ILE A 173 -7.66 -17.18 0.62
N ASN A 174 -8.75 -16.47 0.88
CA ASN A 174 -9.76 -16.92 1.83
C ASN A 174 -10.40 -18.24 1.38
N TYR A 175 -10.70 -18.39 0.08
CA TYR A 175 -11.18 -19.65 -0.46
C TYR A 175 -10.21 -20.80 -0.17
N LEU A 176 -8.90 -20.58 -0.35
CA LEU A 176 -7.87 -21.58 -0.05
C LEU A 176 -7.78 -21.92 1.44
N LEU A 177 -7.95 -20.93 2.33
CA LEU A 177 -7.82 -21.13 3.79
C LEU A 177 -9.02 -21.80 4.43
N PHE A 178 -10.20 -21.77 3.79
CA PHE A 178 -11.46 -22.29 4.33
C PHE A 178 -11.99 -23.52 3.61
N GLN A 179 -11.18 -24.18 2.76
CA GLN A 179 -11.44 -25.49 2.18
C GLN A 179 -10.72 -26.58 2.95
#